data_a6cc6ccd1520e43be16725ccedf2de21
#
_entry.id   a6cc6ccd1520e43be16725ccedf2de21
#
_cell.length_a   1.000
_cell.length_b   1.000
_cell.length_c   1.000
_cell.angle_alpha   90.00
_cell.angle_beta   90.00
_cell.angle_gamma   90.00
#
_symmetry.space_group_name_H-M   'P 1'
#
loop_
_entity.id
_entity.type
_entity.pdbx_description
1 polymer ?
#
loop_
_entity_poly.entity_id
_entity_poly.type
_entity_poly.pdbx_seq_one_letter_code
_entity_poly.pdbx_strand_id
1 'polypeptide(L)'
;MALINIYLFLLGPQPVSWKNKRNLSPEILPMSQAPAHSLPSYLDAEHLGPWGIYLQQVDRVTPYLGPLARWVETLKRPKRALIVDVPIEMDNGSIAHFEGYRVQHNTSRGPGKGGVRFHQDVTLSEVMALAAWMSIKNAAVNLPYGGAKGGVRVDPRTLSHSELERMTRRYTSEIGVIIGPSKDIPAPDVNTNAQTMAWMMDTYSMNEGATATGVVTGKPIALGGSLGRVEATGRGVFVVGCEAARDLNLDVSKARIVVQGFGNVGGTAARLFHEAGAKVIAVQDHTGTIHNDGGLDVHKLLAHVGNQGGVAGFTGAQQLADDDFWGLETDFLIPAALEGQINENNAARVRAKVVVEGANGPTTPEADDILRENGVYVVPDVLANAGGVTVSYFEWVQDFSSFFWSEEEINQRLERLMREAYSAVSQVAKEHKVTLRTAAFIVACTRILQARQVRGLYP
;
A
#
# COMPACT_ATOMS: atom_id res chain seq x y z
N MET A 1 -6.16 -46.16 -43.16
CA MET A 1 -7.41 -46.95 -43.20
C MET A 1 -7.79 -47.38 -41.81
N ALA A 2 -8.72 -46.68 -41.16
CA ALA A 2 -9.54 -47.16 -40.06
C ALA A 2 -10.72 -46.21 -39.94
N LEU A 3 -11.88 -46.70 -40.29
CA LEU A 3 -13.17 -46.04 -40.24
C LEU A 3 -13.68 -45.99 -38.80
N ILE A 4 -14.06 -44.80 -38.35
CA ILE A 4 -14.82 -44.65 -37.09
C ILE A 4 -16.28 -44.44 -37.49
N ASN A 5 -17.16 -45.37 -37.10
CA ASN A 5 -18.60 -45.31 -37.26
C ASN A 5 -19.21 -44.32 -36.27
N ILE A 6 -19.96 -43.37 -36.79
CA ILE A 6 -20.85 -42.47 -36.04
C ILE A 6 -22.25 -43.05 -36.11
N TYR A 7 -22.83 -43.44 -34.96
CA TYR A 7 -24.26 -43.78 -34.81
C TYR A 7 -25.05 -42.53 -34.54
N LEU A 8 -25.85 -42.11 -35.52
CA LEU A 8 -26.91 -41.13 -35.33
C LEU A 8 -28.17 -41.83 -34.87
N PHE A 9 -28.67 -41.49 -33.66
CA PHE A 9 -30.04 -41.86 -33.24
C PHE A 9 -30.96 -40.69 -33.58
N LEU A 10 -31.83 -40.94 -34.58
CA LEU A 10 -32.98 -40.12 -34.94
C LEU A 10 -34.16 -40.46 -34.04
N LEU A 11 -34.58 -39.58 -33.16
CA LEU A 11 -35.90 -39.58 -32.55
C LEU A 11 -36.68 -38.37 -33.06
N GLY A 12 -37.71 -38.66 -33.85
CA GLY A 12 -38.60 -37.64 -34.42
C GLY A 12 -39.52 -36.99 -33.36
N PRO A 13 -40.04 -35.81 -33.62
CA PRO A 13 -40.88 -35.06 -32.69
C PRO A 13 -42.30 -35.64 -32.61
N GLN A 14 -42.76 -35.93 -31.38
CA GLN A 14 -44.16 -36.25 -31.07
C GLN A 14 -44.98 -34.96 -31.04
N PRO A 15 -46.17 -34.91 -31.60
CA PRO A 15 -47.02 -33.74 -31.58
C PRO A 15 -47.68 -33.52 -30.20
N VAL A 16 -47.41 -32.41 -29.58
CA VAL A 16 -48.14 -31.96 -28.36
C VAL A 16 -49.41 -31.24 -28.80
N SER A 17 -50.59 -31.79 -28.41
CA SER A 17 -51.90 -31.22 -28.69
C SER A 17 -52.16 -30.02 -27.77
N TRP A 18 -52.29 -28.83 -28.33
CA TRP A 18 -52.78 -27.63 -27.65
C TRP A 18 -54.31 -27.60 -27.63
N LYS A 19 -54.92 -28.00 -26.57
CA LYS A 19 -56.31 -27.63 -26.22
C LYS A 19 -56.38 -27.31 -24.74
N ASN A 20 -56.35 -26.00 -24.42
CA ASN A 20 -57.27 -25.33 -23.49
C ASN A 20 -56.86 -23.86 -23.34
N LYS A 21 -57.55 -22.99 -24.07
CA LYS A 21 -57.60 -21.58 -23.78
C LYS A 21 -58.43 -21.38 -22.53
N ARG A 22 -57.82 -21.04 -21.39
CA ARG A 22 -58.48 -20.31 -20.30
C ARG A 22 -57.95 -18.88 -20.38
N ASN A 23 -58.87 -17.94 -20.56
CA ASN A 23 -58.66 -16.52 -20.37
C ASN A 23 -58.18 -16.29 -18.92
N LEU A 24 -56.91 -16.01 -18.74
CA LEU A 24 -56.37 -15.43 -17.54
C LEU A 24 -56.04 -13.99 -17.86
N SER A 25 -56.81 -13.05 -17.30
CA SER A 25 -56.39 -11.64 -17.22
C SER A 25 -54.99 -11.59 -16.64
N PRO A 26 -54.11 -10.69 -17.09
CA PRO A 26 -52.80 -10.52 -16.44
C PRO A 26 -53.05 -9.91 -15.07
N GLU A 27 -53.08 -10.73 -14.02
CA GLU A 27 -52.82 -10.24 -12.68
C GLU A 27 -51.40 -9.64 -12.71
N ILE A 28 -51.37 -8.31 -12.61
CA ILE A 28 -50.14 -7.59 -12.31
C ILE A 28 -49.75 -8.04 -10.90
N LEU A 29 -48.88 -9.06 -10.83
CA LEU A 29 -48.19 -9.39 -9.58
C LEU A 29 -47.50 -8.11 -9.11
N PRO A 30 -47.68 -7.69 -7.85
CA PRO A 30 -46.95 -6.55 -7.35
C PRO A 30 -45.46 -6.85 -7.58
N MET A 31 -44.76 -5.89 -8.19
CA MET A 31 -43.31 -5.97 -8.32
C MET A 31 -42.75 -6.33 -6.94
N SER A 32 -42.29 -7.56 -6.80
CA SER A 32 -41.51 -7.97 -5.66
C SER A 32 -40.49 -6.89 -5.43
N GLN A 33 -40.54 -6.23 -4.26
CA GLN A 33 -39.46 -5.36 -3.84
C GLN A 33 -38.20 -6.18 -4.02
N ALA A 34 -37.29 -5.67 -4.88
CA ALA A 34 -35.99 -6.30 -5.04
C ALA A 34 -35.44 -6.53 -3.63
N PRO A 35 -34.99 -7.74 -3.29
CA PRO A 35 -34.49 -8.01 -1.96
C PRO A 35 -33.51 -6.92 -1.60
N ALA A 36 -33.71 -6.27 -0.45
CA ALA A 36 -32.76 -5.29 0.07
C ALA A 36 -31.38 -5.91 -0.13
N HIS A 37 -30.51 -5.23 -0.90
CA HIS A 37 -29.21 -5.77 -1.28
C HIS A 37 -28.53 -6.23 -0.01
N SER A 38 -28.54 -7.53 0.27
CA SER A 38 -27.78 -8.09 1.37
C SER A 38 -26.31 -7.73 1.11
N LEU A 39 -25.67 -7.10 2.09
CA LEU A 39 -24.25 -6.85 2.01
C LEU A 39 -23.55 -8.19 1.75
N PRO A 40 -22.53 -8.24 0.89
CA PRO A 40 -21.71 -9.44 0.77
C PRO A 40 -21.23 -9.89 2.14
N SER A 41 -21.16 -11.20 2.38
CA SER A 41 -20.82 -11.77 3.70
C SER A 41 -19.48 -11.27 4.27
N TYR A 42 -18.53 -10.88 3.39
CA TYR A 42 -17.26 -10.29 3.80
C TYR A 42 -17.37 -8.81 4.24
N LEU A 43 -18.53 -8.21 4.17
CA LEU A 43 -18.83 -6.86 4.67
C LEU A 43 -19.70 -6.91 5.94
N ASP A 44 -19.84 -8.07 6.57
CA ASP A 44 -20.56 -8.23 7.82
C ASP A 44 -19.90 -7.38 8.93
N ALA A 45 -20.72 -6.53 9.57
CA ALA A 45 -20.25 -5.49 10.49
C ALA A 45 -19.54 -6.02 11.74
N GLU A 46 -19.81 -7.26 12.14
CA GLU A 46 -19.24 -7.83 13.37
C GLU A 46 -17.74 -8.14 13.29
N HIS A 47 -17.16 -8.20 12.05
CA HIS A 47 -15.79 -8.67 11.86
C HIS A 47 -14.97 -7.85 10.85
N LEU A 48 -15.27 -6.55 10.71
CA LEU A 48 -14.65 -5.73 9.65
C LEU A 48 -13.16 -5.41 9.86
N GLY A 49 -12.66 -5.36 11.11
CA GLY A 49 -11.24 -5.08 11.37
C GLY A 49 -10.68 -3.89 10.56
N PRO A 50 -9.50 -4.05 9.94
CA PRO A 50 -8.91 -2.99 9.11
C PRO A 50 -9.80 -2.54 7.94
N TRP A 51 -10.63 -3.43 7.38
CA TRP A 51 -11.58 -3.07 6.34
C TRP A 51 -12.63 -2.07 6.83
N GLY A 52 -13.10 -2.20 8.08
CA GLY A 52 -14.01 -1.24 8.70
C GLY A 52 -13.41 0.15 8.83
N ILE A 53 -12.14 0.25 9.18
CA ILE A 53 -11.41 1.53 9.24
C ILE A 53 -11.39 2.21 7.86
N TYR A 54 -11.08 1.45 6.81
CA TYR A 54 -11.11 1.97 5.45
C TYR A 54 -12.50 2.47 5.04
N LEU A 55 -13.56 1.72 5.34
CA LEU A 55 -14.94 2.12 5.03
C LEU A 55 -15.30 3.44 5.73
N GLN A 56 -14.96 3.60 7.01
CA GLN A 56 -15.17 4.86 7.76
C GLN A 56 -14.42 6.04 7.13
N GLN A 57 -13.19 5.83 6.65
CA GLN A 57 -12.42 6.86 5.96
C GLN A 57 -13.09 7.30 4.65
N VAL A 58 -13.66 6.36 3.87
CA VAL A 58 -14.43 6.66 2.66
C VAL A 58 -15.71 7.42 3.01
N ASP A 59 -16.44 7.00 4.05
CA ASP A 59 -17.66 7.70 4.48
C ASP A 59 -17.37 9.13 4.93
N ARG A 60 -16.29 9.35 5.67
CA ARG A 60 -15.85 10.69 6.12
C ARG A 60 -15.62 11.66 4.95
N VAL A 61 -15.16 11.20 3.80
CA VAL A 61 -14.88 12.06 2.64
C VAL A 61 -16.02 12.15 1.63
N THR A 62 -17.01 11.27 1.72
CA THR A 62 -18.16 11.23 0.81
C THR A 62 -18.86 12.59 0.64
N PRO A 63 -19.08 13.42 1.69
CA PRO A 63 -19.73 14.72 1.55
C PRO A 63 -18.97 15.71 0.64
N TYR A 64 -17.66 15.53 0.46
CA TYR A 64 -16.81 16.40 -0.35
C TYR A 64 -16.75 16.01 -1.84
N LEU A 65 -17.35 14.88 -2.22
CA LEU A 65 -17.21 14.31 -3.57
C LEU A 65 -18.27 14.84 -4.56
N GLY A 66 -19.24 15.63 -4.10
CA GLY A 66 -20.28 16.23 -4.94
C GLY A 66 -20.98 15.20 -5.85
N PRO A 67 -21.10 15.43 -7.17
CA PRO A 67 -21.79 14.50 -8.09
C PRO A 67 -21.14 13.11 -8.20
N LEU A 68 -19.88 12.98 -7.78
CA LEU A 68 -19.16 11.68 -7.77
C LEU A 68 -19.61 10.77 -6.63
N ALA A 69 -20.28 11.29 -5.59
CA ALA A 69 -20.75 10.52 -4.44
C ALA A 69 -21.62 9.33 -4.86
N ARG A 70 -22.35 9.41 -5.98
CA ARG A 70 -23.15 8.29 -6.53
C ARG A 70 -22.32 7.04 -6.85
N TRP A 71 -20.99 7.19 -7.02
CA TRP A 71 -20.08 6.10 -7.35
C TRP A 71 -19.34 5.53 -6.12
N VAL A 72 -19.53 6.12 -4.93
CA VAL A 72 -18.79 5.78 -3.71
C VAL A 72 -18.89 4.29 -3.36
N GLU A 73 -20.03 3.66 -3.58
CA GLU A 73 -20.20 2.22 -3.33
C GLU A 73 -19.19 1.35 -4.09
N THR A 74 -18.64 1.84 -5.21
CA THR A 74 -17.57 1.14 -5.93
C THR A 74 -16.21 1.18 -5.22
N LEU A 75 -16.02 2.09 -4.25
CA LEU A 75 -14.85 2.14 -3.38
C LEU A 75 -15.01 1.23 -2.15
N LYS A 76 -16.23 0.94 -1.77
CA LYS A 76 -16.53 0.11 -0.59
C LYS A 76 -16.57 -1.39 -0.90
N ARG A 77 -16.19 -1.79 -2.11
CA ARG A 77 -16.23 -3.18 -2.58
C ARG A 77 -14.99 -3.49 -3.38
N PRO A 78 -14.23 -4.54 -3.06
CA PRO A 78 -13.13 -4.96 -3.92
C PRO A 78 -13.69 -5.44 -5.28
N LYS A 79 -12.97 -5.14 -6.34
CA LYS A 79 -13.35 -5.60 -7.70
C LYS A 79 -13.33 -7.12 -7.80
N ARG A 80 -12.34 -7.76 -7.17
CA ARG A 80 -12.24 -9.22 -7.04
C ARG A 80 -11.27 -9.60 -5.93
N ALA A 81 -11.54 -10.75 -5.32
CA ALA A 81 -10.65 -11.42 -4.39
C ALA A 81 -10.46 -12.87 -4.85
N LEU A 82 -9.23 -13.34 -4.79
CA LEU A 82 -8.85 -14.72 -5.07
C LEU A 82 -8.27 -15.31 -3.79
N ILE A 83 -8.79 -16.44 -3.37
CA ILE A 83 -8.28 -17.27 -2.27
C ILE A 83 -7.74 -18.54 -2.91
N VAL A 84 -6.54 -18.93 -2.57
CA VAL A 84 -5.85 -20.07 -3.16
C VAL A 84 -5.26 -20.98 -2.09
N ASP A 85 -5.28 -22.28 -2.34
CA ASP A 85 -4.47 -23.24 -1.62
C ASP A 85 -3.07 -23.29 -2.23
N VAL A 86 -2.04 -23.28 -1.38
CA VAL A 86 -0.63 -23.28 -1.79
C VAL A 86 0.05 -24.53 -1.22
N PRO A 87 -0.15 -25.71 -1.83
CA PRO A 87 0.52 -26.94 -1.41
C PRO A 87 1.98 -26.96 -1.86
N ILE A 88 2.87 -27.34 -0.94
CA ILE A 88 4.28 -27.59 -1.26
C ILE A 88 4.77 -28.87 -0.60
N GLU A 89 5.78 -29.50 -1.20
CA GLU A 89 6.56 -30.53 -0.54
C GLU A 89 7.61 -29.88 0.36
N MET A 90 7.59 -30.27 1.64
CA MET A 90 8.55 -29.84 2.64
C MET A 90 9.88 -30.60 2.49
N ASP A 91 10.95 -30.08 3.07
CA ASP A 91 12.28 -30.71 3.00
C ASP A 91 12.32 -32.12 3.64
N ASN A 92 11.37 -32.43 4.52
CA ASN A 92 11.20 -33.72 5.14
C ASN A 92 10.31 -34.69 4.32
N GLY A 93 9.85 -34.27 3.12
CA GLY A 93 8.98 -35.05 2.24
C GLY A 93 7.50 -35.04 2.57
N SER A 94 7.07 -34.32 3.61
CA SER A 94 5.64 -34.10 3.90
C SER A 94 5.04 -33.06 3.00
N ILE A 95 3.71 -33.05 2.83
CA ILE A 95 3.00 -31.99 2.11
C ILE A 95 2.42 -31.02 3.13
N ALA A 96 2.74 -29.74 2.97
CA ALA A 96 2.15 -28.64 3.72
C ALA A 96 1.23 -27.80 2.83
N HIS A 97 0.18 -27.24 3.41
CA HIS A 97 -0.80 -26.38 2.75
C HIS A 97 -0.80 -25.02 3.39
N PHE A 98 -0.76 -23.95 2.57
CA PHE A 98 -0.82 -22.58 3.03
C PHE A 98 -1.97 -21.85 2.34
N GLU A 99 -2.63 -20.97 3.06
CA GLU A 99 -3.72 -20.16 2.52
C GLU A 99 -3.14 -18.89 1.90
N GLY A 100 -3.42 -18.66 0.60
CA GLY A 100 -2.96 -17.50 -0.15
C GLY A 100 -4.09 -16.60 -0.60
N TYR A 101 -3.82 -15.29 -0.70
CA TYR A 101 -4.79 -14.27 -1.10
C TYR A 101 -4.20 -13.33 -2.16
N ARG A 102 -5.01 -12.93 -3.15
CA ARG A 102 -4.75 -11.75 -3.98
C ARG A 102 -6.03 -10.97 -4.18
N VAL A 103 -6.07 -9.73 -3.73
CA VAL A 103 -7.21 -8.84 -3.84
C VAL A 103 -6.89 -7.67 -4.76
N GLN A 104 -7.77 -7.43 -5.74
CA GLN A 104 -7.79 -6.22 -6.57
C GLN A 104 -8.94 -5.35 -6.09
N HIS A 105 -8.62 -4.24 -5.46
CA HIS A 105 -9.65 -3.34 -4.94
C HIS A 105 -10.29 -2.52 -6.07
N ASN A 106 -9.51 -1.77 -6.81
CA ASN A 106 -9.99 -0.92 -7.89
C ASN A 106 -8.98 -0.84 -9.03
N THR A 107 -9.43 -0.95 -10.26
CA THR A 107 -8.58 -0.88 -11.47
C THR A 107 -9.08 0.17 -12.46
N SER A 108 -9.87 1.16 -11.99
CA SER A 108 -10.42 2.20 -12.87
C SER A 108 -9.33 3.08 -13.48
N ARG A 109 -8.24 3.33 -12.76
CA ARG A 109 -7.11 4.16 -13.20
C ARG A 109 -6.01 3.40 -13.94
N GLY A 110 -5.96 2.08 -13.81
CA GLY A 110 -4.91 1.25 -14.41
C GLY A 110 -4.81 -0.11 -13.74
N PRO A 111 -3.74 -0.88 -13.99
CA PRO A 111 -3.53 -2.18 -13.40
C PRO A 111 -3.48 -2.11 -11.89
N GLY A 112 -3.87 -3.20 -11.22
CA GLY A 112 -3.69 -3.35 -9.78
C GLY A 112 -2.21 -3.21 -9.40
N LYS A 113 -1.90 -2.58 -8.27
CA LYS A 113 -0.53 -2.43 -7.77
C LYS A 113 -0.51 -2.57 -6.26
N GLY A 114 0.37 -3.43 -5.75
CA GLY A 114 0.57 -3.59 -4.31
C GLY A 114 1.37 -4.81 -3.93
N GLY A 115 1.88 -4.81 -2.70
CA GLY A 115 2.78 -5.83 -2.18
C GLY A 115 2.16 -7.21 -1.98
N VAL A 116 3.03 -8.18 -1.73
CA VAL A 116 2.69 -9.52 -1.25
C VAL A 116 3.34 -9.70 0.12
N ARG A 117 2.56 -10.09 1.13
CA ARG A 117 2.98 -10.23 2.52
C ARG A 117 3.02 -11.70 2.91
N PHE A 118 4.06 -12.14 3.59
CA PHE A 118 4.12 -13.45 4.23
C PHE A 118 4.09 -13.26 5.74
N HIS A 119 2.97 -13.61 6.38
CA HIS A 119 2.81 -13.46 7.82
C HIS A 119 1.74 -14.43 8.35
N GLN A 120 1.90 -14.94 9.57
CA GLN A 120 0.98 -15.92 10.17
C GLN A 120 -0.42 -15.36 10.42
N ASP A 121 -0.56 -14.04 10.56
CA ASP A 121 -1.82 -13.38 10.88
C ASP A 121 -2.53 -12.78 9.65
N VAL A 122 -2.05 -13.07 8.44
CA VAL A 122 -2.70 -12.60 7.20
C VAL A 122 -4.13 -13.12 7.12
N THR A 123 -5.07 -12.21 6.88
CA THR A 123 -6.49 -12.51 6.69
C THR A 123 -7.03 -11.82 5.43
N LEU A 124 -8.16 -12.34 4.91
CA LEU A 124 -8.81 -11.71 3.76
C LEU A 124 -9.21 -10.24 4.04
N SER A 125 -9.76 -9.95 5.23
CA SER A 125 -10.16 -8.60 5.62
C SER A 125 -8.98 -7.62 5.62
N GLU A 126 -7.84 -8.04 6.15
CA GLU A 126 -6.61 -7.26 6.12
C GLU A 126 -6.13 -7.00 4.69
N VAL A 127 -6.07 -8.05 3.85
CA VAL A 127 -5.63 -7.94 2.46
C VAL A 127 -6.58 -7.03 1.65
N MET A 128 -7.89 -7.09 1.91
CA MET A 128 -8.88 -6.17 1.30
C MET A 128 -8.61 -4.71 1.68
N ALA A 129 -8.39 -4.43 2.95
CA ALA A 129 -8.08 -3.08 3.44
C ALA A 129 -6.79 -2.54 2.82
N LEU A 130 -5.73 -3.34 2.86
CA LEU A 130 -4.44 -2.98 2.28
C LEU A 130 -4.52 -2.75 0.77
N ALA A 131 -5.32 -3.54 0.03
CA ALA A 131 -5.56 -3.32 -1.40
C ALA A 131 -6.30 -2.00 -1.67
N ALA A 132 -7.24 -1.64 -0.79
CA ALA A 132 -7.98 -0.39 -0.88
C ALA A 132 -7.08 0.82 -0.57
N TRP A 133 -6.30 0.77 0.50
CA TRP A 133 -5.30 1.81 0.79
C TRP A 133 -4.25 1.96 -0.32
N MET A 134 -3.89 0.87 -1.03
CA MET A 134 -3.06 0.99 -2.22
C MET A 134 -3.76 1.76 -3.35
N SER A 135 -5.09 1.58 -3.56
CA SER A 135 -5.85 2.41 -4.51
C SER A 135 -5.79 3.89 -4.14
N ILE A 136 -5.99 4.21 -2.85
CA ILE A 136 -5.93 5.59 -2.33
C ILE A 136 -4.52 6.16 -2.51
N LYS A 137 -3.48 5.44 -2.07
CA LYS A 137 -2.09 5.89 -2.16
C LYS A 137 -1.67 6.18 -3.60
N ASN A 138 -1.93 5.26 -4.54
CA ASN A 138 -1.59 5.44 -5.95
C ASN A 138 -2.33 6.64 -6.57
N ALA A 139 -3.59 6.84 -6.20
CA ALA A 139 -4.38 7.96 -6.69
C ALA A 139 -3.98 9.30 -6.05
N ALA A 140 -3.62 9.32 -4.75
CA ALA A 140 -3.15 10.54 -4.06
C ALA A 140 -1.90 11.13 -4.73
N VAL A 141 -0.94 10.27 -5.12
CA VAL A 141 0.27 10.69 -5.85
C VAL A 141 0.13 10.62 -7.38
N ASN A 142 -1.10 10.52 -7.86
CA ASN A 142 -1.47 10.56 -9.29
C ASN A 142 -0.78 9.53 -10.18
N LEU A 143 -0.45 8.35 -9.66
CA LEU A 143 0.07 7.26 -10.46
C LEU A 143 -1.05 6.58 -11.28
N PRO A 144 -0.76 6.07 -12.49
CA PRO A 144 -1.76 5.42 -13.37
C PRO A 144 -2.00 3.96 -12.93
N TYR A 145 -2.22 3.75 -11.64
CA TYR A 145 -2.46 2.46 -11.04
C TYR A 145 -3.80 2.39 -10.32
N GLY A 146 -4.35 1.20 -10.28
CA GLY A 146 -5.31 0.79 -9.28
C GLY A 146 -4.63 0.34 -7.98
N GLY A 147 -5.37 -0.38 -7.14
CA GLY A 147 -4.84 -0.95 -5.91
C GLY A 147 -5.08 -2.44 -5.84
N ALA A 148 -4.05 -3.16 -5.42
CA ALA A 148 -4.10 -4.58 -5.14
C ALA A 148 -3.22 -4.92 -3.95
N LYS A 149 -3.45 -6.08 -3.36
CA LYS A 149 -2.63 -6.64 -2.28
C LYS A 149 -2.69 -8.15 -2.31
N GLY A 150 -1.62 -8.80 -1.89
CA GLY A 150 -1.59 -10.24 -1.71
C GLY A 150 -0.92 -10.62 -0.40
N GLY A 151 -1.03 -11.89 -0.06
CA GLY A 151 -0.33 -12.47 1.07
C GLY A 151 -0.51 -13.97 1.15
N VAL A 152 0.37 -14.60 1.91
CA VAL A 152 0.26 -16.00 2.29
C VAL A 152 0.29 -16.07 3.81
N ARG A 153 -0.64 -16.82 4.38
CA ARG A 153 -0.72 -17.06 5.82
C ARG A 153 0.31 -18.09 6.23
N VAL A 154 1.47 -17.62 6.67
CA VAL A 154 2.62 -18.44 7.02
C VAL A 154 3.55 -17.69 7.95
N ASP A 155 4.22 -18.37 8.87
CA ASP A 155 5.41 -17.83 9.53
C ASP A 155 6.65 -18.19 8.68
N PRO A 156 7.21 -17.26 7.90
CA PRO A 156 8.32 -17.56 6.99
C PRO A 156 9.62 -17.94 7.72
N ARG A 157 9.72 -17.66 9.03
CA ARG A 157 10.87 -18.05 9.84
C ARG A 157 10.93 -19.55 10.12
N THR A 158 9.81 -20.26 9.92
CA THR A 158 9.71 -21.71 10.08
C THR A 158 10.06 -22.48 8.81
N LEU A 159 10.25 -21.79 7.68
CA LEU A 159 10.54 -22.37 6.39
C LEU A 159 12.04 -22.24 6.05
N SER A 160 12.58 -23.29 5.43
CA SER A 160 13.89 -23.20 4.77
C SER A 160 13.82 -22.27 3.54
N HIS A 161 14.97 -21.83 3.06
CA HIS A 161 15.05 -21.03 1.84
C HIS A 161 14.41 -21.74 0.63
N SER A 162 14.61 -23.06 0.52
CA SER A 162 14.06 -23.88 -0.56
C SER A 162 12.54 -24.04 -0.43
N GLU A 163 12.03 -24.21 0.78
CA GLU A 163 10.59 -24.25 1.06
C GLU A 163 9.92 -22.90 0.74
N LEU A 164 10.56 -21.80 1.14
CA LEU A 164 10.08 -20.45 0.83
C LEU A 164 10.04 -20.17 -0.69
N GLU A 165 11.05 -20.66 -1.43
CA GLU A 165 11.06 -20.58 -2.88
C GLU A 165 9.90 -21.40 -3.49
N ARG A 166 9.72 -22.67 -3.08
CA ARG A 166 8.63 -23.52 -3.56
C ARG A 166 7.27 -22.90 -3.28
N MET A 167 7.06 -22.37 -2.07
CA MET A 167 5.81 -21.70 -1.69
C MET A 167 5.57 -20.45 -2.54
N THR A 168 6.58 -19.62 -2.75
CA THR A 168 6.48 -18.41 -3.57
C THR A 168 6.11 -18.73 -5.01
N ARG A 169 6.78 -19.74 -5.61
CA ARG A 169 6.52 -20.19 -6.98
C ARG A 169 5.12 -20.78 -7.12
N ARG A 170 4.70 -21.60 -6.15
CA ARG A 170 3.35 -22.17 -6.14
C ARG A 170 2.29 -21.09 -6.01
N TYR A 171 2.42 -20.19 -5.05
CA TYR A 171 1.52 -19.04 -4.90
C TYR A 171 1.44 -18.22 -6.19
N THR A 172 2.57 -17.96 -6.85
CA THR A 172 2.61 -17.20 -8.10
C THR A 172 1.83 -17.88 -9.23
N SER A 173 1.96 -19.20 -9.36
CA SER A 173 1.19 -19.97 -10.34
C SER A 173 -0.31 -19.88 -10.08
N GLU A 174 -0.74 -19.99 -8.82
CA GLU A 174 -2.16 -19.92 -8.45
C GLU A 174 -2.78 -18.55 -8.74
N ILE A 175 -2.06 -17.46 -8.44
CA ILE A 175 -2.55 -16.10 -8.72
C ILE A 175 -2.27 -15.65 -10.16
N GLY A 176 -1.56 -16.42 -10.97
CA GLY A 176 -1.17 -16.12 -12.34
C GLY A 176 -2.34 -15.71 -13.24
N VAL A 177 -3.53 -16.24 -12.95
CA VAL A 177 -4.76 -15.93 -13.71
C VAL A 177 -5.17 -14.45 -13.62
N ILE A 178 -4.80 -13.74 -12.54
CA ILE A 178 -5.21 -12.34 -12.32
C ILE A 178 -4.04 -11.36 -12.31
N ILE A 179 -2.80 -11.80 -12.13
CA ILE A 179 -1.62 -10.91 -12.21
C ILE A 179 -1.13 -10.75 -13.65
N GLY A 180 -0.23 -9.81 -13.86
CA GLY A 180 0.41 -9.56 -15.16
C GLY A 180 0.80 -8.10 -15.32
N PRO A 181 1.73 -7.79 -16.26
CA PRO A 181 2.28 -6.45 -16.44
C PRO A 181 1.24 -5.35 -16.69
N SER A 182 0.09 -5.69 -17.29
CA SER A 182 -1.02 -4.78 -17.57
C SER A 182 -2.29 -5.06 -16.77
N LYS A 183 -2.28 -6.06 -15.87
CA LYS A 183 -3.45 -6.50 -15.10
C LYS A 183 -3.32 -6.14 -13.62
N ASP A 184 -2.27 -6.65 -12.98
CA ASP A 184 -2.00 -6.51 -11.55
C ASP A 184 -0.53 -6.84 -11.27
N ILE A 185 0.19 -5.92 -10.63
CA ILE A 185 1.64 -5.92 -10.49
C ILE A 185 2.02 -6.05 -9.02
N PRO A 186 2.42 -7.25 -8.55
CA PRO A 186 2.96 -7.46 -7.22
C PRO A 186 4.24 -6.66 -6.94
N ALA A 187 4.54 -6.49 -5.65
CA ALA A 187 5.75 -5.84 -5.15
C ALA A 187 6.15 -6.46 -3.80
N PRO A 188 7.33 -6.17 -3.25
CA PRO A 188 7.68 -6.59 -1.90
C PRO A 188 6.80 -5.94 -0.83
N ASP A 189 6.60 -6.65 0.27
CA ASP A 189 5.95 -6.20 1.50
C ASP A 189 6.58 -6.93 2.71
N VAL A 190 5.89 -7.04 3.83
CA VAL A 190 6.40 -7.72 5.03
C VAL A 190 6.88 -9.15 4.70
N ASN A 191 8.10 -9.46 5.08
CA ASN A 191 8.79 -10.75 4.89
C ASN A 191 8.91 -11.23 3.43
N THR A 192 8.82 -10.31 2.47
CA THR A 192 9.17 -10.55 1.07
C THR A 192 10.19 -9.50 0.60
N ASN A 193 10.98 -9.84 -0.38
CA ASN A 193 12.12 -9.05 -0.81
C ASN A 193 12.37 -9.18 -2.32
N ALA A 194 13.49 -8.63 -2.79
CA ALA A 194 13.87 -8.68 -4.19
C ALA A 194 14.03 -10.12 -4.72
N GLN A 195 14.52 -11.05 -3.89
CA GLN A 195 14.62 -12.47 -4.26
C GLN A 195 13.24 -13.12 -4.44
N THR A 196 12.29 -12.79 -3.56
CA THR A 196 10.90 -13.24 -3.72
C THR A 196 10.31 -12.75 -5.04
N MET A 197 10.57 -11.49 -5.40
CA MET A 197 10.12 -10.93 -6.68
C MET A 197 10.81 -11.59 -7.88
N ALA A 198 12.06 -11.97 -7.76
CA ALA A 198 12.76 -12.73 -8.80
C ALA A 198 12.09 -14.09 -9.04
N TRP A 199 11.74 -14.83 -8.00
CA TRP A 199 11.01 -16.11 -8.14
C TRP A 199 9.63 -15.92 -8.75
N MET A 200 8.91 -14.86 -8.35
CA MET A 200 7.60 -14.54 -8.93
C MET A 200 7.69 -14.21 -10.42
N MET A 201 8.66 -13.37 -10.80
CA MET A 201 8.89 -12.99 -12.20
C MET A 201 9.26 -14.21 -13.05
N ASP A 202 10.19 -15.04 -12.57
CA ASP A 202 10.63 -16.23 -13.26
C ASP A 202 9.48 -17.24 -13.47
N THR A 203 8.71 -17.52 -12.41
CA THR A 203 7.56 -18.44 -12.48
C THR A 203 6.50 -17.94 -13.47
N TYR A 204 6.16 -16.66 -13.43
CA TYR A 204 5.21 -16.09 -14.36
C TYR A 204 5.74 -16.15 -15.81
N SER A 205 7.01 -15.81 -16.01
CA SER A 205 7.65 -15.84 -17.33
C SER A 205 7.69 -17.24 -17.93
N MET A 206 7.95 -18.26 -17.12
CA MET A 206 7.91 -19.66 -17.58
C MET A 206 6.51 -20.07 -18.04
N ASN A 207 5.46 -19.67 -17.34
CA ASN A 207 4.08 -19.95 -17.71
C ASN A 207 3.65 -19.20 -18.99
N GLU A 208 4.15 -17.99 -19.22
CA GLU A 208 3.88 -17.18 -20.42
C GLU A 208 4.75 -17.59 -21.62
N GLY A 209 5.84 -18.32 -21.40
CA GLY A 209 6.81 -18.68 -22.45
C GLY A 209 7.68 -17.53 -22.94
N ALA A 210 7.72 -16.41 -22.20
CA ALA A 210 8.52 -15.22 -22.51
C ALA A 210 8.87 -14.47 -21.23
N THR A 211 10.04 -13.83 -21.18
CA THR A 211 10.45 -13.03 -20.02
C THR A 211 9.55 -11.81 -19.86
N ALA A 212 8.82 -11.74 -18.73
CA ALA A 212 7.88 -10.69 -18.40
C ALA A 212 8.40 -9.84 -17.21
N THR A 213 9.41 -9.00 -17.45
CA THR A 213 10.06 -8.20 -16.38
C THR A 213 9.09 -7.28 -15.64
N GLY A 214 8.11 -6.71 -16.34
CA GLY A 214 7.11 -5.79 -15.79
C GLY A 214 5.99 -6.45 -14.97
N VAL A 215 6.00 -7.79 -14.76
CA VAL A 215 4.96 -8.47 -13.98
C VAL A 215 5.02 -8.14 -12.50
N VAL A 216 6.21 -7.82 -11.97
CA VAL A 216 6.46 -7.43 -10.58
C VAL A 216 7.39 -6.21 -10.53
N THR A 217 7.43 -5.52 -9.39
CA THR A 217 8.46 -4.50 -9.13
C THR A 217 9.18 -4.78 -7.81
N GLY A 218 10.31 -4.13 -7.59
CA GLY A 218 11.21 -4.39 -6.47
C GLY A 218 12.14 -5.57 -6.72
N LYS A 219 12.39 -5.87 -8.00
CA LYS A 219 13.34 -6.91 -8.45
C LYS A 219 14.79 -6.55 -8.11
N PRO A 220 15.70 -7.53 -8.10
CA PRO A 220 17.13 -7.27 -8.17
C PRO A 220 17.47 -6.41 -9.41
N ILE A 221 18.49 -5.55 -9.29
CA ILE A 221 18.95 -4.69 -10.40
C ILE A 221 19.29 -5.53 -11.65
N ALA A 222 19.93 -6.68 -11.47
CA ALA A 222 20.27 -7.59 -12.57
C ALA A 222 19.06 -8.12 -13.36
N LEU A 223 17.84 -8.00 -12.82
CA LEU A 223 16.58 -8.44 -13.43
C LEU A 223 15.68 -7.25 -13.83
N GLY A 224 16.23 -6.06 -13.99
CA GLY A 224 15.47 -4.87 -14.35
C GLY A 224 14.91 -4.09 -13.16
N GLY A 225 15.43 -4.31 -11.95
CA GLY A 225 15.11 -3.48 -10.78
C GLY A 225 15.55 -2.03 -10.97
N SER A 226 14.89 -1.08 -10.34
CA SER A 226 15.20 0.34 -10.45
C SER A 226 16.26 0.79 -9.43
N LEU A 227 17.21 1.57 -9.87
CA LEU A 227 18.08 2.35 -8.99
C LEU A 227 17.24 3.26 -8.08
N GLY A 228 17.82 3.67 -6.95
CA GLY A 228 17.14 4.57 -5.99
C GLY A 228 15.94 3.96 -5.23
N ARG A 229 15.55 2.70 -5.52
CA ARG A 229 14.36 2.07 -4.89
C ARG A 229 14.49 1.93 -3.37
N VAL A 230 15.66 1.61 -2.88
CA VAL A 230 15.92 1.40 -1.44
C VAL A 230 15.65 2.67 -0.64
N GLU A 231 16.09 3.82 -1.13
CA GLU A 231 15.96 5.12 -0.49
C GLU A 231 14.63 5.83 -0.78
N ALA A 232 13.89 5.38 -1.79
CA ALA A 232 12.74 6.10 -2.34
C ALA A 232 11.70 6.53 -1.31
N THR A 233 11.39 5.69 -0.33
CA THR A 233 10.39 6.00 0.70
C THR A 233 10.88 7.13 1.62
N GLY A 234 12.10 7.02 2.16
CA GLY A 234 12.69 8.05 3.01
C GLY A 234 12.91 9.38 2.27
N ARG A 235 13.27 9.31 0.98
CA ARG A 235 13.37 10.50 0.13
C ARG A 235 12.01 11.17 -0.08
N GLY A 236 10.94 10.38 -0.26
CA GLY A 236 9.57 10.89 -0.30
C GLY A 236 9.19 11.63 0.98
N VAL A 237 9.48 11.06 2.15
CA VAL A 237 9.27 11.68 3.47
C VAL A 237 10.01 13.01 3.56
N PHE A 238 11.28 13.06 3.16
CA PHE A 238 12.07 14.29 3.13
C PHE A 238 11.44 15.35 2.22
N VAL A 239 11.08 15.01 0.99
CA VAL A 239 10.51 15.96 0.02
C VAL A 239 9.23 16.58 0.55
N VAL A 240 8.27 15.78 1.03
CA VAL A 240 7.00 16.33 1.54
C VAL A 240 7.18 17.03 2.88
N GLY A 241 8.17 16.64 3.68
CA GLY A 241 8.55 17.37 4.90
C GLY A 241 9.05 18.79 4.57
N CYS A 242 9.87 18.93 3.51
CA CYS A 242 10.30 20.24 3.02
C CYS A 242 9.12 21.09 2.49
N GLU A 243 8.15 20.47 1.81
CA GLU A 243 6.95 21.19 1.37
C GLU A 243 6.08 21.64 2.56
N ALA A 244 5.93 20.79 3.58
CA ALA A 244 5.25 21.17 4.83
C ALA A 244 5.97 22.32 5.56
N ALA A 245 7.31 22.29 5.57
CA ALA A 245 8.11 23.40 6.10
C ALA A 245 7.80 24.71 5.38
N ARG A 246 7.69 24.71 4.05
CA ARG A 246 7.33 25.90 3.26
C ARG A 246 5.93 26.43 3.61
N ASP A 247 4.94 25.53 3.72
CA ASP A 247 3.57 25.92 4.10
C ASP A 247 3.50 26.58 5.48
N LEU A 248 4.40 26.21 6.39
CA LEU A 248 4.49 26.71 7.76
C LEU A 248 5.58 27.77 7.97
N ASN A 249 6.28 28.20 6.91
CA ASN A 249 7.41 29.13 6.96
C ASN A 249 8.54 28.71 7.92
N LEU A 250 8.82 27.39 7.97
CA LEU A 250 9.91 26.83 8.74
C LEU A 250 11.18 26.73 7.87
N ASP A 251 12.32 27.12 8.43
CA ASP A 251 13.64 26.99 7.80
C ASP A 251 14.21 25.60 8.10
N VAL A 252 14.18 24.69 7.11
CA VAL A 252 14.67 23.30 7.25
C VAL A 252 16.12 23.27 7.70
N SER A 253 16.97 24.22 7.26
CA SER A 253 18.41 24.23 7.62
C SER A 253 18.66 24.50 9.11
N LYS A 254 17.66 24.98 9.84
CA LYS A 254 17.72 25.24 11.29
C LYS A 254 16.83 24.31 12.09
N ALA A 255 16.09 23.45 11.41
CA ALA A 255 15.07 22.59 12.04
C ALA A 255 15.69 21.53 12.95
N ARG A 256 14.97 21.22 14.01
CA ARG A 256 15.25 20.09 14.93
C ARG A 256 14.39 18.90 14.49
N ILE A 257 15.02 17.75 14.31
CA ILE A 257 14.37 16.55 13.79
C ILE A 257 14.47 15.44 14.82
N VAL A 258 13.37 14.72 15.02
CA VAL A 258 13.31 13.49 15.85
C VAL A 258 12.80 12.36 14.97
N VAL A 259 13.45 11.20 15.02
CA VAL A 259 13.13 10.06 14.14
C VAL A 259 12.87 8.82 14.97
N GLN A 260 11.71 8.19 14.77
CA GLN A 260 11.42 6.87 15.34
C GLN A 260 11.54 5.80 14.26
N GLY A 261 12.36 4.78 14.52
CA GLY A 261 12.75 3.79 13.51
C GLY A 261 13.91 4.28 12.64
N PHE A 262 15.04 3.57 12.67
CA PHE A 262 16.25 3.98 11.94
C PHE A 262 16.68 2.95 10.87
N GLY A 263 15.66 2.30 10.28
CA GLY A 263 15.81 1.45 9.09
C GLY A 263 15.90 2.27 7.79
N ASN A 264 15.58 1.63 6.67
CA ASN A 264 15.67 2.26 5.33
C ASN A 264 14.93 3.59 5.22
N VAL A 265 13.73 3.71 5.82
CA VAL A 265 12.91 4.93 5.71
C VAL A 265 13.44 6.03 6.61
N GLY A 266 13.54 5.75 7.93
CA GLY A 266 13.95 6.75 8.93
C GLY A 266 15.42 7.15 8.76
N GLY A 267 16.31 6.21 8.50
CA GLY A 267 17.74 6.50 8.26
C GLY A 267 17.96 7.35 7.01
N THR A 268 17.27 7.05 5.91
CA THR A 268 17.35 7.88 4.69
C THR A 268 16.75 9.28 4.92
N ALA A 269 15.57 9.38 5.56
CA ALA A 269 14.98 10.68 5.86
C ALA A 269 15.89 11.51 6.77
N ALA A 270 16.41 10.92 7.86
CA ALA A 270 17.36 11.57 8.76
C ALA A 270 18.60 12.10 8.02
N ARG A 271 19.20 11.28 7.14
CA ARG A 271 20.36 11.66 6.34
C ARG A 271 20.05 12.86 5.43
N LEU A 272 18.96 12.82 4.71
CA LEU A 272 18.60 13.90 3.78
C LEU A 272 18.28 15.21 4.51
N PHE A 273 17.59 15.17 5.64
CA PHE A 273 17.37 16.35 6.48
C PHE A 273 18.70 16.88 7.04
N HIS A 274 19.61 16.01 7.48
CA HIS A 274 20.92 16.39 7.97
C HIS A 274 21.76 17.06 6.87
N GLU A 275 21.78 16.48 5.67
CA GLU A 275 22.46 17.05 4.49
C GLU A 275 21.87 18.42 4.07
N ALA A 276 20.57 18.66 4.34
CA ALA A 276 19.91 19.93 4.15
C ALA A 276 20.20 20.95 5.28
N GLY A 277 21.02 20.61 6.26
CA GLY A 277 21.45 21.46 7.37
C GLY A 277 20.66 21.30 8.66
N ALA A 278 19.59 20.50 8.70
CA ALA A 278 18.81 20.26 9.89
C ALA A 278 19.61 19.48 10.96
N LYS A 279 19.21 19.65 12.23
CA LYS A 279 19.79 18.92 13.35
C LYS A 279 18.90 17.73 13.71
N VAL A 280 19.34 16.50 13.46
CA VAL A 280 18.71 15.32 14.00
C VAL A 280 19.13 15.20 15.47
N ILE A 281 18.20 15.49 16.41
CA ILE A 281 18.51 15.60 17.83
C ILE A 281 18.24 14.31 18.59
N ALA A 282 17.34 13.45 18.13
CA ALA A 282 17.06 12.16 18.73
C ALA A 282 16.66 11.12 17.71
N VAL A 283 17.02 9.89 18.00
CA VAL A 283 16.60 8.71 17.25
C VAL A 283 16.20 7.61 18.23
N GLN A 284 15.07 6.96 17.96
CA GLN A 284 14.59 5.80 18.69
C GLN A 284 14.48 4.60 17.75
N ASP A 285 14.95 3.44 18.17
CA ASP A 285 14.67 2.16 17.53
C ASP A 285 14.42 1.04 18.55
N HIS A 286 14.34 -0.20 18.09
CA HIS A 286 14.10 -1.38 18.93
C HIS A 286 15.18 -1.65 19.98
N THR A 287 16.33 -0.98 19.89
CA THR A 287 17.46 -1.13 20.83
C THR A 287 17.50 -0.03 21.89
N GLY A 288 16.70 1.04 21.73
CA GLY A 288 16.58 2.14 22.68
C GLY A 288 16.49 3.52 21.99
N THR A 289 16.59 4.54 22.82
CA THR A 289 16.50 5.95 22.41
C THR A 289 17.82 6.67 22.71
N ILE A 290 18.33 7.41 21.73
CA ILE A 290 19.52 8.26 21.85
C ILE A 290 19.19 9.71 21.56
N HIS A 291 19.86 10.64 22.25
CA HIS A 291 19.60 12.07 22.17
C HIS A 291 20.89 12.89 22.22
N ASN A 292 20.95 13.98 21.47
CA ASN A 292 21.98 15.02 21.53
C ASN A 292 21.40 16.36 21.06
N ASP A 293 21.25 17.33 21.95
CA ASP A 293 20.74 18.68 21.61
C ASP A 293 21.60 19.41 20.58
N GLY A 294 22.88 19.13 20.50
CA GLY A 294 23.80 19.67 19.52
C GLY A 294 23.59 19.12 18.10
N GLY A 295 22.85 18.01 18.00
CA GLY A 295 22.65 17.23 16.79
C GLY A 295 23.54 15.98 16.75
N LEU A 296 23.00 14.91 16.19
CA LEU A 296 23.69 13.65 15.94
C LEU A 296 24.46 13.72 14.62
N ASP A 297 25.65 13.14 14.57
CA ASP A 297 26.35 12.87 13.30
C ASP A 297 25.65 11.67 12.61
N VAL A 298 24.74 11.99 11.70
CA VAL A 298 23.86 10.98 11.08
C VAL A 298 24.67 9.99 10.24
N HIS A 299 25.75 10.41 9.59
CA HIS A 299 26.60 9.49 8.80
C HIS A 299 27.31 8.47 9.69
N LYS A 300 27.85 8.91 10.84
CA LYS A 300 28.45 7.99 11.80
C LYS A 300 27.39 7.09 12.46
N LEU A 301 26.20 7.62 12.72
CA LEU A 301 25.09 6.83 13.27
C LEU A 301 24.64 5.73 12.30
N LEU A 302 24.51 6.03 11.00
CA LEU A 302 24.20 5.03 9.97
C LEU A 302 25.25 3.92 9.90
N ALA A 303 26.55 4.29 9.95
CA ALA A 303 27.62 3.32 9.99
C ALA A 303 27.59 2.46 11.27
N HIS A 304 27.29 3.08 12.42
CA HIS A 304 27.12 2.37 13.69
C HIS A 304 25.97 1.35 13.61
N VAL A 305 24.80 1.77 13.15
CA VAL A 305 23.62 0.89 13.02
C VAL A 305 23.89 -0.25 12.03
N GLY A 306 24.57 0.02 10.92
CA GLY A 306 25.00 -1.01 9.97
C GLY A 306 25.90 -2.09 10.58
N ASN A 307 26.70 -1.75 11.58
CA ASN A 307 27.63 -2.66 12.25
C ASN A 307 27.03 -3.33 13.50
N GLN A 308 26.20 -2.61 14.25
CA GLN A 308 25.68 -3.05 15.56
C GLN A 308 24.21 -3.52 15.53
N GLY A 309 23.49 -3.23 14.44
CA GLY A 309 22.08 -3.62 14.28
C GLY A 309 21.09 -2.68 14.96
N GLY A 310 21.51 -1.61 15.63
CA GLY A 310 20.64 -0.64 16.29
C GLY A 310 21.38 0.60 16.79
N VAL A 311 20.63 1.56 17.35
CA VAL A 311 21.16 2.87 17.78
C VAL A 311 21.83 2.84 19.14
N ALA A 312 21.53 1.85 19.98
CA ALA A 312 22.11 1.73 21.31
C ALA A 312 23.64 1.69 21.28
N GLY A 313 24.25 2.35 22.25
CA GLY A 313 25.73 2.39 22.36
C GLY A 313 26.42 3.36 21.41
N PHE A 314 25.71 4.17 20.62
CA PHE A 314 26.31 5.20 19.81
C PHE A 314 27.00 6.27 20.67
N THR A 315 28.30 6.45 20.49
CA THR A 315 29.15 7.28 21.34
C THR A 315 28.92 8.80 21.20
N GLY A 316 28.24 9.23 20.16
CA GLY A 316 27.92 10.64 19.88
C GLY A 316 26.63 11.15 20.53
N ALA A 317 26.01 10.38 21.45
CA ALA A 317 24.73 10.70 22.06
C ALA A 317 24.63 10.21 23.50
N GLN A 318 23.63 10.73 24.23
CA GLN A 318 23.21 10.23 25.53
C GLN A 318 22.02 9.29 25.37
N GLN A 319 21.88 8.32 26.24
CA GLN A 319 20.68 7.48 26.35
C GLN A 319 19.55 8.34 26.93
N LEU A 320 18.35 8.20 26.35
CA LEU A 320 17.13 8.81 26.82
C LEU A 320 16.12 7.72 27.15
N ALA A 321 15.26 7.91 28.14
CA ALA A 321 14.16 6.99 28.38
C ALA A 321 13.19 6.99 27.19
N ASP A 322 12.70 5.81 26.77
CA ASP A 322 11.87 5.68 25.57
C ASP A 322 10.59 6.54 25.60
N ASP A 323 10.03 6.70 26.80
CA ASP A 323 8.85 7.54 27.02
C ASP A 323 9.13 9.04 26.87
N ASP A 324 10.35 9.50 27.16
CA ASP A 324 10.71 10.93 27.07
C ASP A 324 10.90 11.38 25.61
N PHE A 325 11.09 10.42 24.70
CA PHE A 325 11.19 10.68 23.27
C PHE A 325 10.02 11.50 22.70
N TRP A 326 8.79 11.17 23.11
CA TRP A 326 7.57 11.81 22.61
C TRP A 326 7.41 13.27 23.08
N GLY A 327 8.02 13.62 24.20
CA GLY A 327 7.97 14.96 24.82
C GLY A 327 9.06 15.91 24.32
N LEU A 328 9.94 15.50 23.44
CA LEU A 328 11.02 16.35 22.92
C LEU A 328 10.46 17.51 22.09
N GLU A 329 10.88 18.73 22.41
CA GLU A 329 10.56 19.89 21.59
C GLU A 329 11.33 19.83 20.28
N THR A 330 10.59 19.74 19.17
CA THR A 330 11.16 19.54 17.84
C THR A 330 10.32 20.22 16.77
N ASP A 331 10.93 20.51 15.62
CA ASP A 331 10.18 20.99 14.47
C ASP A 331 9.52 19.81 13.72
N PHE A 332 10.24 18.66 13.59
CA PHE A 332 9.72 17.51 12.88
C PHE A 332 9.87 16.23 13.70
N LEU A 333 8.79 15.47 13.78
CA LEU A 333 8.78 14.08 14.24
C LEU A 333 8.50 13.17 13.04
N ILE A 334 9.38 12.19 12.81
CA ILE A 334 9.28 11.23 11.71
C ILE A 334 9.05 9.84 12.27
N PRO A 335 7.79 9.39 12.44
CA PRO A 335 7.49 8.01 12.84
C PRO A 335 7.68 7.10 11.63
N ALA A 336 8.78 6.32 11.63
CA ALA A 336 9.19 5.44 10.54
C ALA A 336 9.47 4.00 11.00
N ALA A 337 8.92 3.59 12.16
CA ALA A 337 9.06 2.25 12.71
C ALA A 337 7.87 1.34 12.34
N LEU A 338 6.83 1.32 13.16
CA LEU A 338 5.69 0.41 13.05
C LEU A 338 4.37 1.19 13.04
N GLU A 339 3.27 0.48 12.80
CA GLU A 339 1.91 1.00 12.93
C GLU A 339 1.55 1.28 14.40
N GLY A 340 0.63 2.24 14.64
CA GLY A 340 0.06 2.54 15.96
C GLY A 340 1.05 3.10 16.99
N GLN A 341 2.21 3.59 16.57
CA GLN A 341 3.23 4.11 17.49
C GLN A 341 2.79 5.40 18.18
N ILE A 342 2.07 6.27 17.49
CA ILE A 342 1.42 7.44 18.06
C ILE A 342 -0.04 7.06 18.32
N ASN A 343 -0.42 6.99 19.59
CA ASN A 343 -1.72 6.56 20.06
C ASN A 343 -2.24 7.46 21.19
N GLU A 344 -3.41 7.16 21.72
CA GLU A 344 -4.08 7.96 22.75
C GLU A 344 -3.24 8.16 24.02
N ASN A 345 -2.26 7.27 24.30
CA ASN A 345 -1.44 7.33 25.50
C ASN A 345 -0.28 8.32 25.38
N ASN A 346 0.20 8.60 24.16
CA ASN A 346 1.38 9.43 23.96
C ASN A 346 1.13 10.68 23.06
N ALA A 347 0.05 10.72 22.28
CA ALA A 347 -0.24 11.81 21.35
C ALA A 347 -0.29 13.19 22.05
N ALA A 348 -0.84 13.28 23.26
CA ALA A 348 -0.90 14.52 24.04
C ALA A 348 0.49 15.04 24.47
N ARG A 349 1.51 14.19 24.46
CA ARG A 349 2.90 14.54 24.82
C ARG A 349 3.72 15.03 23.64
N VAL A 350 3.26 14.78 22.39
CA VAL A 350 3.98 15.19 21.17
C VAL A 350 4.10 16.71 21.12
N ARG A 351 5.35 17.20 21.02
CA ARG A 351 5.72 18.63 20.95
C ARG A 351 6.28 19.02 19.58
N ALA A 352 6.10 18.20 18.58
CA ALA A 352 6.50 18.50 17.23
C ALA A 352 5.56 19.52 16.57
N LYS A 353 6.09 20.42 15.74
CA LYS A 353 5.28 21.27 14.88
C LYS A 353 4.69 20.50 13.71
N VAL A 354 5.48 19.54 13.17
CA VAL A 354 5.13 18.71 12.02
C VAL A 354 5.39 17.25 12.35
N VAL A 355 4.43 16.40 12.07
CA VAL A 355 4.61 14.94 12.01
C VAL A 355 4.62 14.53 10.54
N VAL A 356 5.66 13.81 10.07
CA VAL A 356 5.75 13.29 8.71
C VAL A 356 5.78 11.76 8.75
N GLU A 357 4.70 11.13 8.40
CA GLU A 357 4.50 9.69 8.60
C GLU A 357 5.30 8.85 7.60
N GLY A 358 6.42 8.31 8.04
CA GLY A 358 7.27 7.41 7.24
C GLY A 358 6.79 5.97 7.23
N ALA A 359 6.27 5.45 8.35
CA ALA A 359 5.65 4.13 8.45
C ALA A 359 4.23 4.13 7.86
N ASN A 360 3.62 2.96 7.68
CA ASN A 360 2.20 2.85 7.35
C ASN A 360 1.37 2.88 8.64
N GLY A 361 0.35 3.75 8.69
CA GLY A 361 -0.55 3.87 9.81
C GLY A 361 0.14 4.09 11.17
N PRO A 362 1.18 4.93 11.29
CA PRO A 362 1.91 5.08 12.55
C PRO A 362 1.09 5.80 13.61
N THR A 363 0.06 6.54 13.22
CA THR A 363 -0.83 7.31 14.08
C THR A 363 -2.22 6.69 14.08
N THR A 364 -2.76 6.41 15.28
CA THR A 364 -4.14 5.92 15.41
C THR A 364 -5.16 7.02 15.09
N PRO A 365 -6.41 6.69 14.71
CA PRO A 365 -7.44 7.70 14.47
C PRO A 365 -7.67 8.62 15.66
N GLU A 366 -7.66 8.09 16.88
CA GLU A 366 -7.83 8.83 18.13
C GLU A 366 -6.66 9.80 18.36
N ALA A 367 -5.43 9.33 18.08
CA ALA A 367 -4.23 10.17 18.17
C ALA A 367 -4.22 11.29 17.12
N ASP A 368 -4.71 11.04 15.90
CA ASP A 368 -4.79 12.06 14.84
C ASP A 368 -5.68 13.23 15.27
N ASP A 369 -6.79 12.95 15.96
CA ASP A 369 -7.66 13.99 16.51
C ASP A 369 -6.97 14.78 17.64
N ILE A 370 -6.25 14.12 18.56
CA ILE A 370 -5.47 14.79 19.62
C ILE A 370 -4.36 15.67 19.04
N LEU A 371 -3.61 15.17 18.06
CA LEU A 371 -2.56 15.94 17.38
C LEU A 371 -3.14 17.18 16.70
N ARG A 372 -4.28 17.05 16.02
CA ARG A 372 -4.99 18.18 15.39
C ARG A 372 -5.41 19.24 16.42
N GLU A 373 -5.98 18.83 17.54
CA GLU A 373 -6.41 19.74 18.63
C GLU A 373 -5.21 20.48 19.25
N ASN A 374 -4.06 19.81 19.31
CA ASN A 374 -2.80 20.42 19.77
C ASN A 374 -2.11 21.28 18.69
N GLY A 375 -2.70 21.44 17.50
CA GLY A 375 -2.15 22.24 16.41
C GLY A 375 -0.95 21.62 15.69
N VAL A 376 -0.72 20.33 15.83
CA VAL A 376 0.35 19.58 15.13
C VAL A 376 -0.04 19.38 13.67
N TYR A 377 0.85 19.73 12.76
CA TYR A 377 0.62 19.57 11.32
C TYR A 377 1.06 18.17 10.86
N VAL A 378 0.10 17.30 10.54
CA VAL A 378 0.38 15.92 10.16
C VAL A 378 0.39 15.76 8.64
N VAL A 379 1.54 15.33 8.07
CA VAL A 379 1.65 14.87 6.68
C VAL A 379 1.43 13.35 6.68
N PRO A 380 0.29 12.88 6.14
CA PRO A 380 -0.14 11.49 6.31
C PRO A 380 0.69 10.52 5.46
N ASP A 381 0.75 9.28 5.90
CA ASP A 381 1.47 8.17 5.29
C ASP A 381 1.12 7.93 3.82
N VAL A 382 -0.16 8.03 3.45
CA VAL A 382 -0.62 7.87 2.06
C VAL A 382 0.02 8.85 1.09
N LEU A 383 0.56 9.95 1.59
CA LEU A 383 1.33 10.94 0.84
C LEU A 383 2.82 10.78 1.14
N ALA A 384 3.23 10.82 2.42
CA ALA A 384 4.62 10.95 2.82
C ALA A 384 5.49 9.74 2.40
N ASN A 385 5.01 8.52 2.60
CA ASN A 385 5.77 7.31 2.27
C ASN A 385 5.51 6.79 0.84
N ALA A 386 4.80 7.54 0.00
CA ALA A 386 4.48 7.12 -1.36
C ALA A 386 5.69 7.15 -2.33
N GLY A 387 6.84 7.64 -1.89
CA GLY A 387 8.07 7.59 -2.69
C GLY A 387 8.42 6.19 -3.16
N GLY A 388 8.24 5.19 -2.31
CA GLY A 388 8.49 3.78 -2.65
C GLY A 388 7.64 3.28 -3.82
N VAL A 389 6.34 3.51 -3.82
CA VAL A 389 5.46 3.11 -4.93
C VAL A 389 5.69 3.96 -6.18
N THR A 390 6.12 5.21 -6.02
CA THR A 390 6.48 6.09 -7.14
C THR A 390 7.71 5.55 -7.89
N VAL A 391 8.77 5.14 -7.21
CA VAL A 391 9.92 4.51 -7.87
C VAL A 391 9.57 3.12 -8.39
N SER A 392 8.66 2.38 -7.75
CA SER A 392 8.11 1.15 -8.34
C SER A 392 7.37 1.41 -9.66
N TYR A 393 6.70 2.56 -9.79
CA TYR A 393 6.11 2.97 -11.06
C TYR A 393 7.21 3.26 -12.12
N PHE A 394 8.30 3.90 -11.73
CA PHE A 394 9.42 4.13 -12.65
C PHE A 394 10.08 2.81 -13.11
N GLU A 395 10.23 1.84 -12.20
CA GLU A 395 10.71 0.49 -12.55
C GLU A 395 9.83 -0.14 -13.62
N TRP A 396 8.51 -0.14 -13.41
CA TRP A 396 7.56 -0.66 -14.38
C TRP A 396 7.60 0.05 -15.74
N VAL A 397 7.76 1.39 -15.77
CA VAL A 397 7.94 2.17 -17.01
C VAL A 397 9.23 1.77 -17.72
N GLN A 398 10.32 1.60 -16.97
CA GLN A 398 11.62 1.18 -17.51
C GLN A 398 11.55 -0.24 -18.08
N ASP A 399 10.85 -1.16 -17.41
CA ASP A 399 10.63 -2.52 -17.91
C ASP A 399 9.90 -2.54 -19.27
N PHE A 400 8.87 -1.70 -19.44
CA PHE A 400 8.14 -1.61 -20.72
C PHE A 400 8.93 -0.93 -21.83
N SER A 401 9.74 0.05 -21.48
CA SER A 401 10.55 0.78 -22.46
C SER A 401 11.87 0.09 -22.79
N SER A 402 12.29 -0.87 -21.94
CA SER A 402 13.61 -1.49 -21.97
C SER A 402 14.74 -0.45 -21.96
N PHE A 403 14.49 0.70 -21.32
CA PHE A 403 15.42 1.81 -21.19
C PHE A 403 15.49 2.25 -19.73
N PHE A 404 16.69 2.15 -19.14
CA PHE A 404 16.91 2.35 -17.71
C PHE A 404 17.53 3.72 -17.45
N TRP A 405 16.99 4.41 -16.44
CA TRP A 405 17.41 5.73 -16.02
C TRP A 405 18.53 5.66 -14.98
N SER A 406 19.34 6.70 -14.94
CA SER A 406 20.30 6.90 -13.85
C SER A 406 19.56 7.16 -12.53
N GLU A 407 20.25 6.93 -11.42
CA GLU A 407 19.67 7.20 -10.09
C GLU A 407 19.31 8.68 -9.91
N GLU A 408 20.12 9.58 -10.48
CA GLU A 408 19.86 11.01 -10.45
C GLU A 408 18.55 11.36 -11.17
N GLU A 409 18.31 10.83 -12.37
CA GLU A 409 17.07 11.03 -13.12
C GLU A 409 15.86 10.51 -12.35
N ILE A 410 15.98 9.33 -11.69
CA ILE A 410 14.94 8.75 -10.87
C ILE A 410 14.64 9.67 -9.68
N ASN A 411 15.65 10.15 -8.97
CA ASN A 411 15.48 11.02 -7.82
C ASN A 411 14.84 12.36 -8.19
N GLN A 412 15.25 12.99 -9.30
CA GLN A 412 14.66 14.23 -9.81
C GLN A 412 13.17 14.04 -10.18
N ARG A 413 12.82 12.94 -10.84
CA ARG A 413 11.44 12.60 -11.21
C ARG A 413 10.59 12.31 -9.96
N LEU A 414 11.16 11.60 -8.99
CA LEU A 414 10.52 11.32 -7.71
C LEU A 414 10.20 12.62 -6.97
N GLU A 415 11.18 13.50 -6.83
CA GLU A 415 11.01 14.78 -6.16
C GLU A 415 9.89 15.61 -6.80
N ARG A 416 9.88 15.71 -8.13
CA ARG A 416 8.82 16.42 -8.86
C ARG A 416 7.44 15.85 -8.56
N LEU A 417 7.24 14.53 -8.69
CA LEU A 417 5.93 13.90 -8.47
C LEU A 417 5.47 14.04 -7.01
N MET A 418 6.38 13.92 -6.05
CA MET A 418 6.04 14.08 -4.63
C MET A 418 5.63 15.53 -4.31
N ARG A 419 6.31 16.54 -4.88
CA ARG A 419 5.93 17.95 -4.75
C ARG A 419 4.57 18.24 -5.37
N GLU A 420 4.32 17.76 -6.58
CA GLU A 420 3.03 17.90 -7.27
C GLU A 420 1.90 17.27 -6.46
N ALA A 421 2.14 16.07 -5.89
CA ALA A 421 1.18 15.38 -5.05
C ALA A 421 0.88 16.16 -3.76
N TYR A 422 1.91 16.63 -3.07
CA TYR A 422 1.75 17.45 -1.88
C TYR A 422 0.96 18.71 -2.18
N SER A 423 1.31 19.47 -3.23
CA SER A 423 0.64 20.69 -3.64
C SER A 423 -0.87 20.47 -3.89
N ALA A 424 -1.22 19.38 -4.61
CA ALA A 424 -2.62 19.04 -4.87
C ALA A 424 -3.40 18.74 -3.58
N VAL A 425 -2.79 18.03 -2.64
CA VAL A 425 -3.41 17.69 -1.35
C VAL A 425 -3.52 18.91 -0.45
N SER A 426 -2.45 19.74 -0.36
CA SER A 426 -2.42 20.97 0.43
C SER A 426 -3.47 21.98 -0.06
N GLN A 427 -3.65 22.11 -1.38
CA GLN A 427 -4.68 22.96 -1.95
C GLN A 427 -6.08 22.53 -1.49
N VAL A 428 -6.42 21.26 -1.60
CA VAL A 428 -7.73 20.71 -1.18
C VAL A 428 -7.92 20.86 0.34
N ALA A 429 -6.86 20.68 1.13
CA ALA A 429 -6.91 20.88 2.58
C ALA A 429 -7.27 22.33 2.94
N LYS A 430 -6.67 23.32 2.25
CA LYS A 430 -6.94 24.74 2.44
C LYS A 430 -8.35 25.12 1.98
N GLU A 431 -8.78 24.63 0.81
CA GLU A 431 -10.12 24.91 0.24
C GLU A 431 -11.25 24.39 1.15
N HIS A 432 -11.12 23.17 1.64
CA HIS A 432 -12.15 22.54 2.47
C HIS A 432 -11.94 22.72 3.98
N LYS A 433 -10.84 23.33 4.40
CA LYS A 433 -10.45 23.52 5.82
C LYS A 433 -10.42 22.18 6.58
N VAL A 434 -9.82 21.18 5.98
CA VAL A 434 -9.66 19.82 6.52
C VAL A 434 -8.18 19.48 6.70
N THR A 435 -7.90 18.39 7.44
CA THR A 435 -6.53 17.90 7.59
C THR A 435 -5.97 17.39 6.25
N LEU A 436 -4.63 17.33 6.13
CA LEU A 436 -3.98 16.73 4.93
C LEU A 436 -4.40 15.28 4.72
N ARG A 437 -4.65 14.50 5.78
CA ARG A 437 -5.14 13.12 5.68
C ARG A 437 -6.51 13.07 4.99
N THR A 438 -7.46 13.88 5.46
CA THR A 438 -8.79 13.98 4.84
C THR A 438 -8.69 14.46 3.40
N ALA A 439 -7.87 15.48 3.13
CA ALA A 439 -7.64 16.02 1.80
C ALA A 439 -7.01 15.00 0.83
N ALA A 440 -6.05 14.20 1.30
CA ALA A 440 -5.46 13.13 0.49
C ALA A 440 -6.50 12.08 0.06
N PHE A 441 -7.40 11.72 0.95
CA PHE A 441 -8.52 10.84 0.61
C PHE A 441 -9.51 11.51 -0.36
N ILE A 442 -9.84 12.79 -0.18
CA ILE A 442 -10.70 13.54 -1.14
C ILE A 442 -10.07 13.53 -2.53
N VAL A 443 -8.80 13.89 -2.64
CA VAL A 443 -8.05 13.89 -3.92
C VAL A 443 -8.05 12.52 -4.55
N ALA A 444 -7.72 11.48 -3.78
CA ALA A 444 -7.64 10.12 -4.27
C ALA A 444 -9.01 9.59 -4.73
N CYS A 445 -10.04 9.70 -3.90
CA CYS A 445 -11.40 9.28 -4.23
C CYS A 445 -11.92 10.02 -5.47
N THR A 446 -11.73 11.33 -5.54
CA THR A 446 -12.13 12.14 -6.71
C THR A 446 -11.49 11.58 -7.98
N ARG A 447 -10.17 11.36 -8.01
CA ARG A 447 -9.46 10.83 -9.18
C ARG A 447 -9.92 9.42 -9.58
N ILE A 448 -10.17 8.54 -8.61
CA ILE A 448 -10.65 7.17 -8.87
C ILE A 448 -12.07 7.22 -9.44
N LEU A 449 -12.97 8.02 -8.81
CA LEU A 449 -14.37 8.07 -9.19
C LEU A 449 -14.59 8.81 -10.53
N GLN A 450 -13.79 9.83 -10.84
CA GLN A 450 -13.76 10.44 -12.17
C GLN A 450 -13.40 9.41 -13.25
N ALA A 451 -12.33 8.63 -13.04
CA ALA A 451 -11.96 7.57 -13.97
C ALA A 451 -13.07 6.50 -14.07
N ARG A 452 -13.74 6.17 -12.97
CA ARG A 452 -14.88 5.25 -12.96
C ARG A 452 -16.06 5.79 -13.74
N GLN A 453 -16.39 7.06 -13.54
CA GLN A 453 -17.50 7.74 -14.22
C GLN A 453 -17.29 7.75 -15.74
N VAL A 454 -16.08 8.11 -16.20
CA VAL A 454 -15.74 8.15 -17.64
C VAL A 454 -15.79 6.76 -18.27
N ARG A 455 -15.36 5.71 -17.54
CA ARG A 455 -15.42 4.32 -18.03
C ARG A 455 -16.83 3.74 -18.05
N GLY A 456 -17.73 4.27 -17.21
CA GLY A 456 -19.09 3.74 -17.05
C GLY A 456 -19.13 2.35 -16.37
N LEU A 457 -20.33 1.77 -16.37
CA LEU A 457 -20.58 0.38 -15.99
C LEU A 457 -20.74 -0.44 -17.28
N TYR A 458 -20.14 -1.62 -17.31
CA TYR A 458 -20.28 -2.57 -18.41
C TYR A 458 -20.90 -3.86 -17.88
N PRO A 459 -21.80 -4.48 -18.63
CA PRO A 459 -22.57 -4.02 -19.80
C PRO A 459 -23.58 -2.97 -19.43
#